data_3f36ae0532662a94c58afda80b3d818c
#
_entry.id   3f36ae0532662a94c58afda80b3d818c
#
_cell.length_a   1.000
_cell.length_b   1.000
_cell.length_c   1.000
_cell.angle_alpha   90.00
_cell.angle_beta   90.00
_cell.angle_gamma   90.00
#
_symmetry.space_group_name_H-M   'P 1'
#
loop_
_entity.id
_entity.type
_entity.pdbx_description
1 polymer ?
#
loop_
_entity_poly.entity_id
_entity_poly.type
_entity_poly.pdbx_seq_one_letter_code
_entity_poly.pdbx_strand_id
1 'polypeptide(L)'
;MSKKGGAIVQLICPICGNELNRQEKSFICPERHSFDIARQGYVNLLTVQQKHSLAPGDTREQVLSRRAFLEAGFYAPIAQTLIDTARKYGVAGEILDIGCGEGWYSAQLADTLQLPLTGLDISKEAVRCAAAKYKQHQWLCATAAHIPVPDCAAGLLTSLFALTLPEEFHRVLSPNGLYFQVLAAEDHLLGLKSIIYDELHHKEKDTVPELPGFQRIESIPIRFDFTAENEQIRNLFSMTPHVFRIGKNGADRLAKTTHLEDTASCILNVFRRV
;
A
#
# COMPACT_ATOMS: atom_id res chain seq x y z
N MET A 1 27.73 -8.92 16.36
CA MET A 1 26.63 -9.80 15.99
C MET A 1 26.14 -9.34 14.63
N SER A 2 26.44 -10.10 13.58
CA SER A 2 26.04 -9.81 12.20
C SER A 2 24.52 -9.91 12.10
N LYS A 3 23.85 -8.80 11.77
CA LYS A 3 22.43 -8.81 11.41
C LYS A 3 22.29 -9.66 10.13
N LYS A 4 21.71 -10.84 10.24
CA LYS A 4 21.19 -11.59 9.08
C LYS A 4 20.01 -10.76 8.52
N GLY A 5 20.31 -9.79 7.66
CA GLY A 5 19.33 -9.21 6.77
C GLY A 5 18.90 -10.31 5.81
N GLY A 6 17.62 -10.67 5.77
CA GLY A 6 17.08 -11.53 4.74
C GLY A 6 17.45 -10.94 3.37
N ALA A 7 17.63 -11.80 2.36
CA ALA A 7 17.96 -11.35 1.02
C ALA A 7 16.81 -10.46 0.50
N ILE A 8 17.11 -9.19 0.25
CA ILE A 8 16.18 -8.23 -0.38
C ILE A 8 15.96 -8.67 -1.83
N VAL A 9 14.73 -8.52 -2.34
CA VAL A 9 14.39 -8.91 -3.71
C VAL A 9 15.34 -8.26 -4.74
N GLN A 10 15.76 -9.03 -5.73
CA GLN A 10 16.51 -8.54 -6.87
C GLN A 10 15.66 -7.53 -7.65
N LEU A 11 16.23 -6.40 -8.03
CA LEU A 11 15.54 -5.42 -8.89
C LEU A 11 15.89 -5.65 -10.37
N ILE A 12 14.92 -5.35 -11.25
CA ILE A 12 15.13 -5.31 -12.70
C ILE A 12 15.01 -3.88 -13.22
N CYS A 13 15.74 -3.60 -14.28
CA CYS A 13 15.74 -2.29 -14.93
C CYS A 13 14.39 -2.01 -15.61
N PRO A 14 13.66 -0.93 -15.28
CA PRO A 14 12.37 -0.62 -15.90
C PRO A 14 12.50 -0.19 -17.38
N ILE A 15 13.72 -0.05 -17.92
CA ILE A 15 13.98 0.36 -19.30
C ILE A 15 14.30 -0.85 -20.18
N CYS A 16 15.16 -1.77 -19.72
CA CYS A 16 15.65 -2.89 -20.55
C CYS A 16 15.39 -4.28 -19.95
N GLY A 17 14.78 -4.38 -18.76
CA GLY A 17 14.45 -5.66 -18.10
C GLY A 17 15.63 -6.42 -17.49
N ASN A 18 16.88 -5.97 -17.71
CA ASN A 18 18.07 -6.61 -17.13
C ASN A 18 18.14 -6.38 -15.62
N GLU A 19 18.86 -7.26 -14.91
CA GLU A 19 19.10 -7.11 -13.48
C GLU A 19 19.78 -5.78 -13.13
N LEU A 20 19.36 -5.20 -12.02
CA LEU A 20 19.97 -4.01 -11.43
C LEU A 20 20.96 -4.41 -10.34
N ASN A 21 22.21 -4.09 -10.53
CA ASN A 21 23.26 -4.34 -9.55
C ASN A 21 23.46 -3.12 -8.66
N ARG A 22 23.38 -3.31 -7.34
CA ARG A 22 23.63 -2.25 -6.37
C ARG A 22 25.11 -1.88 -6.35
N GLN A 23 25.38 -0.60 -6.55
CA GLN A 23 26.65 0.05 -6.28
C GLN A 23 26.51 0.93 -5.03
N GLU A 24 27.54 1.69 -4.64
CA GLU A 24 27.53 2.47 -3.39
C GLU A 24 26.30 3.37 -3.25
N LYS A 25 25.96 4.14 -4.30
CA LYS A 25 24.89 5.15 -4.27
C LYS A 25 23.86 5.01 -5.37
N SER A 26 23.91 3.94 -6.16
CA SER A 26 23.01 3.72 -7.28
C SER A 26 22.79 2.24 -7.57
N PHE A 27 21.76 1.96 -8.38
CA PHE A 27 21.56 0.68 -9.04
C PHE A 27 21.84 0.84 -10.52
N ILE A 28 22.63 -0.05 -11.09
CA ILE A 28 23.07 0.03 -12.50
C ILE A 28 22.87 -1.33 -13.18
N CYS A 29 22.25 -1.34 -14.38
CA CYS A 29 22.14 -2.53 -15.21
C CYS A 29 23.32 -2.69 -16.18
N PRO A 30 23.49 -3.86 -16.85
CA PRO A 30 24.55 -4.07 -17.85
C PRO A 30 24.53 -3.06 -18.99
N GLU A 31 23.35 -2.58 -19.40
CA GLU A 31 23.19 -1.52 -20.42
C GLU A 31 23.48 -0.10 -19.90
N ARG A 32 24.02 0.01 -18.68
CA ARG A 32 24.40 1.26 -18.01
C ARG A 32 23.26 2.22 -17.69
N HIS A 33 21.99 1.76 -17.65
CA HIS A 33 20.94 2.56 -17.05
C HIS A 33 21.20 2.64 -15.54
N SER A 34 21.20 3.87 -15.00
CA SER A 34 21.56 4.16 -13.61
C SER A 34 20.42 4.83 -12.86
N PHE A 35 20.17 4.38 -11.63
CA PHE A 35 19.12 4.88 -10.76
C PHE A 35 19.69 5.17 -9.37
N ASP A 36 19.71 6.44 -8.98
CA ASP A 36 20.30 6.87 -7.72
C ASP A 36 19.47 6.39 -6.51
N ILE A 37 20.18 6.00 -5.45
CA ILE A 37 19.60 5.77 -4.13
C ILE A 37 19.47 7.14 -3.45
N ALA A 38 18.24 7.57 -3.19
CA ALA A 38 17.98 8.81 -2.50
C ALA A 38 18.59 8.82 -1.08
N ARG A 39 18.83 10.00 -0.52
CA ARG A 39 19.39 10.14 0.85
C ARG A 39 18.55 9.39 1.91
N GLN A 40 17.24 9.26 1.71
CA GLN A 40 16.34 8.53 2.59
C GLN A 40 16.42 7.01 2.42
N GLY A 41 17.04 6.50 1.34
CA GLY A 41 17.23 5.07 1.09
C GLY A 41 16.31 4.47 0.03
N TYR A 42 15.37 5.22 -0.54
CA TYR A 42 14.52 4.71 -1.64
C TYR A 42 15.19 4.86 -3.02
N VAL A 43 14.71 4.08 -3.98
CA VAL A 43 15.11 4.18 -5.39
C VAL A 43 13.93 4.64 -6.24
N ASN A 44 14.16 5.59 -7.13
CA ASN A 44 13.15 6.03 -8.08
C ASN A 44 13.34 5.30 -9.42
N LEU A 45 12.48 4.31 -9.65
CA LEU A 45 12.43 3.49 -10.87
C LEU A 45 11.26 3.88 -11.79
N LEU A 46 10.50 4.94 -11.46
CA LEU A 46 9.43 5.45 -12.30
C LEU A 46 10.00 6.28 -13.45
N THR A 47 9.96 5.73 -14.65
CA THR A 47 10.48 6.40 -15.85
C THR A 47 9.55 7.53 -16.31
N VAL A 48 10.06 8.45 -17.13
CA VAL A 48 9.28 9.58 -17.66
C VAL A 48 8.08 9.10 -18.49
N GLN A 49 8.26 8.02 -19.26
CA GLN A 49 7.21 7.42 -20.10
C GLN A 49 6.06 6.81 -19.30
N GLN A 50 6.32 6.40 -18.06
CA GLN A 50 5.34 5.81 -17.14
C GLN A 50 4.56 6.84 -16.32
N LYS A 51 4.94 8.12 -16.42
CA LYS A 51 4.26 9.19 -15.70
C LYS A 51 3.09 9.75 -16.51
N HIS A 52 1.89 9.71 -15.94
CA HIS A 52 0.70 10.35 -16.51
C HIS A 52 0.45 11.75 -15.97
N SER A 53 1.24 12.21 -15.00
CA SER A 53 1.23 13.56 -14.43
C SER A 53 2.61 13.94 -13.90
N LEU A 54 2.83 15.24 -13.62
CA LEU A 54 4.10 15.73 -13.06
C LEU A 54 4.40 15.17 -11.66
N ALA A 55 3.35 14.96 -10.85
CA ALA A 55 3.43 14.42 -9.50
C ALA A 55 2.33 13.37 -9.31
N PRO A 56 2.53 12.12 -9.77
CA PRO A 56 1.54 11.06 -9.62
C PRO A 56 1.43 10.59 -8.17
N GLY A 57 0.24 10.09 -7.79
CA GLY A 57 -0.07 9.58 -6.47
C GLY A 57 -0.38 10.67 -5.44
N ASP A 58 -0.36 10.28 -4.18
CA ASP A 58 -0.70 11.17 -3.07
C ASP A 58 0.28 12.33 -2.90
N THR A 59 -0.27 13.50 -2.59
CA THR A 59 0.51 14.69 -2.24
C THR A 59 1.20 14.54 -0.88
N ARG A 60 2.17 15.40 -0.60
CA ARG A 60 2.85 15.42 0.70
C ARG A 60 1.86 15.60 1.87
N GLU A 61 0.87 16.44 1.71
CA GLU A 61 -0.14 16.70 2.75
C GLU A 61 -0.97 15.43 3.02
N GLN A 62 -1.46 14.77 1.97
CA GLN A 62 -2.20 13.52 2.09
C GLN A 62 -1.37 12.42 2.77
N VAL A 63 -0.10 12.28 2.41
CA VAL A 63 0.83 11.32 3.01
C VAL A 63 1.03 11.61 4.50
N LEU A 64 1.23 12.87 4.90
CA LEU A 64 1.42 13.25 6.29
C LEU A 64 0.14 13.04 7.11
N SER A 65 -1.02 13.38 6.56
CA SER A 65 -2.32 13.15 7.21
C SER A 65 -2.59 11.66 7.42
N ARG A 66 -2.35 10.82 6.38
CA ARG A 66 -2.44 9.36 6.50
C ARG A 66 -1.52 8.84 7.59
N ARG A 67 -0.27 9.27 7.57
CA ARG A 67 0.71 8.87 8.58
C ARG A 67 0.24 9.21 9.99
N ALA A 68 -0.21 10.45 10.22
CA ALA A 68 -0.68 10.90 11.53
C ALA A 68 -1.88 10.05 12.02
N PHE A 69 -2.82 9.74 11.12
CA PHE A 69 -3.99 8.93 11.45
C PHE A 69 -3.61 7.47 11.75
N LEU A 70 -2.75 6.85 10.94
CA LEU A 70 -2.32 5.47 11.15
C LEU A 70 -1.42 5.32 12.38
N GLU A 71 -0.50 6.25 12.62
CA GLU A 71 0.35 6.25 13.83
C GLU A 71 -0.44 6.46 15.12
N ALA A 72 -1.59 7.12 15.07
CA ALA A 72 -2.52 7.20 16.19
C ALA A 72 -3.23 5.87 16.50
N GLY A 73 -3.06 4.83 15.66
CA GLY A 73 -3.52 3.47 15.91
C GLY A 73 -4.96 3.18 15.48
N PHE A 74 -5.65 4.13 14.83
CA PHE A 74 -7.06 3.93 14.43
C PHE A 74 -7.27 2.68 13.58
N TYR A 75 -6.33 2.34 12.69
CA TYR A 75 -6.44 1.19 11.81
C TYR A 75 -5.56 -0.01 12.23
N ALA A 76 -5.13 -0.04 13.49
CA ALA A 76 -4.39 -1.17 14.05
C ALA A 76 -5.10 -2.54 13.88
N PRO A 77 -6.44 -2.66 13.98
CA PRO A 77 -7.12 -3.93 13.74
C PRO A 77 -6.91 -4.49 12.32
N ILE A 78 -6.75 -3.64 11.30
CA ILE A 78 -6.43 -4.08 9.94
C ILE A 78 -5.04 -4.70 9.89
N ALA A 79 -4.03 -4.02 10.45
CA ALA A 79 -2.66 -4.53 10.51
C ALA A 79 -2.57 -5.86 11.28
N GLN A 80 -3.30 -5.97 12.40
CA GLN A 80 -3.35 -7.20 13.18
C GLN A 80 -3.97 -8.35 12.40
N THR A 81 -5.07 -8.11 11.68
CA THR A 81 -5.70 -9.13 10.83
C THR A 81 -4.77 -9.63 9.73
N LEU A 82 -3.99 -8.73 9.10
CA LEU A 82 -2.98 -9.11 8.11
C LEU A 82 -1.91 -10.03 8.71
N ILE A 83 -1.39 -9.68 9.89
CA ILE A 83 -0.37 -10.45 10.62
C ILE A 83 -0.89 -11.83 10.98
N ASP A 84 -2.08 -11.92 11.57
CA ASP A 84 -2.66 -13.19 12.00
C ASP A 84 -3.00 -14.09 10.81
N THR A 85 -3.48 -13.50 9.71
CA THR A 85 -3.73 -14.22 8.46
C THR A 85 -2.42 -14.74 7.86
N ALA A 86 -1.37 -13.93 7.84
CA ALA A 86 -0.08 -14.35 7.33
C ALA A 86 0.53 -15.51 8.16
N ARG A 87 0.37 -15.48 9.47
CA ARG A 87 0.75 -16.60 10.37
C ARG A 87 -0.08 -17.85 10.11
N LYS A 88 -1.40 -17.70 9.98
CA LYS A 88 -2.34 -18.79 9.69
C LYS A 88 -1.94 -19.57 8.42
N TYR A 89 -1.52 -18.86 7.39
CA TYR A 89 -1.14 -19.46 6.12
C TYR A 89 0.35 -19.78 5.98
N GLY A 90 1.15 -19.54 7.02
CA GLY A 90 2.58 -19.84 7.03
C GLY A 90 3.35 -19.05 5.95
N VAL A 91 3.03 -17.76 5.78
CA VAL A 91 3.68 -16.88 4.80
C VAL A 91 5.20 -16.91 5.00
N ALA A 92 5.94 -17.09 3.92
CA ALA A 92 7.38 -17.13 3.88
C ALA A 92 7.93 -16.43 2.62
N GLY A 93 9.21 -16.12 2.61
CA GLY A 93 9.87 -15.42 1.50
C GLY A 93 9.68 -13.91 1.56
N GLU A 94 9.88 -13.24 0.43
CA GLU A 94 9.76 -11.78 0.29
C GLU A 94 8.30 -11.34 0.35
N ILE A 95 8.04 -10.26 1.08
CA ILE A 95 6.78 -9.51 1.03
C ILE A 95 6.94 -8.39 0.00
N LEU A 96 6.02 -8.31 -0.94
CA LEU A 96 5.92 -7.23 -1.93
C LEU A 96 4.63 -6.45 -1.68
N ASP A 97 4.73 -5.18 -1.27
CA ASP A 97 3.57 -4.32 -0.99
C ASP A 97 3.37 -3.31 -2.10
N ILE A 98 2.23 -3.39 -2.80
CA ILE A 98 1.89 -2.58 -3.96
C ILE A 98 0.89 -1.48 -3.58
N GLY A 99 1.30 -0.22 -3.79
CA GLY A 99 0.60 0.94 -3.24
C GLY A 99 0.88 1.08 -1.74
N CYS A 100 2.14 0.90 -1.37
CA CYS A 100 2.56 0.80 0.03
C CYS A 100 2.36 2.09 0.85
N GLY A 101 2.10 3.21 0.18
CA GLY A 101 2.02 4.51 0.85
C GLY A 101 3.29 4.84 1.63
N GLU A 102 3.13 5.27 2.89
CA GLU A 102 4.25 5.52 3.81
C GLU A 102 4.72 4.26 4.55
N GLY A 103 4.26 3.06 4.14
CA GLY A 103 4.76 1.76 4.59
C GLY A 103 4.28 1.30 5.98
N TRP A 104 3.24 1.91 6.55
CA TRP A 104 2.83 1.63 7.93
C TRP A 104 2.33 0.19 8.14
N TYR A 105 1.50 -0.33 7.23
CA TYR A 105 0.96 -1.69 7.32
C TYR A 105 2.04 -2.74 7.04
N SER A 106 2.73 -2.58 5.92
CA SER A 106 3.69 -3.57 5.44
C SER A 106 4.94 -3.66 6.31
N ALA A 107 5.41 -2.55 6.88
CA ALA A 107 6.53 -2.58 7.82
C ALA A 107 6.17 -3.35 9.10
N GLN A 108 4.97 -3.15 9.68
CA GLN A 108 4.53 -3.92 10.85
C GLN A 108 4.40 -5.41 10.55
N LEU A 109 3.82 -5.75 9.39
CA LEU A 109 3.70 -7.13 8.93
C LEU A 109 5.08 -7.79 8.80
N ALA A 110 6.00 -7.16 8.07
CA ALA A 110 7.34 -7.66 7.80
C ALA A 110 8.19 -7.78 9.07
N ASP A 111 8.16 -6.75 9.93
CA ASP A 111 8.91 -6.74 11.19
C ASP A 111 8.40 -7.83 12.16
N THR A 112 7.08 -8.03 12.22
CA THR A 112 6.47 -9.05 13.09
C THR A 112 6.76 -10.47 12.60
N LEU A 113 6.78 -10.70 11.29
CA LEU A 113 7.08 -12.00 10.70
C LEU A 113 8.59 -12.23 10.51
N GLN A 114 9.41 -11.19 10.68
CA GLN A 114 10.84 -11.18 10.39
C GLN A 114 11.14 -11.58 8.94
N LEU A 115 10.32 -11.12 8.00
CA LEU A 115 10.46 -11.36 6.58
C LEU A 115 10.99 -10.12 5.86
N PRO A 116 11.74 -10.29 4.76
CA PRO A 116 12.16 -9.18 3.92
C PRO A 116 10.94 -8.52 3.25
N LEU A 117 11.03 -7.19 3.06
CA LEU A 117 9.95 -6.39 2.48
C LEU A 117 10.51 -5.46 1.41
N THR A 118 9.83 -5.47 0.26
CA THR A 118 9.93 -4.43 -0.77
C THR A 118 8.58 -3.74 -0.93
N GLY A 119 8.52 -2.46 -0.59
CA GLY A 119 7.33 -1.61 -0.79
C GLY A 119 7.45 -0.75 -2.04
N LEU A 120 6.36 -0.65 -2.81
CA LEU A 120 6.30 0.10 -4.05
C LEU A 120 5.10 1.03 -4.04
N ASP A 121 5.32 2.30 -4.39
CA ASP A 121 4.27 3.29 -4.60
C ASP A 121 4.64 4.25 -5.73
N ILE A 122 3.63 4.78 -6.43
CA ILE A 122 3.83 5.78 -7.48
C ILE A 122 4.11 7.16 -6.89
N SER A 123 3.66 7.44 -5.65
CA SER A 123 3.92 8.68 -4.93
C SER A 123 5.35 8.71 -4.38
N LYS A 124 6.18 9.56 -4.96
CA LYS A 124 7.54 9.82 -4.45
C LYS A 124 7.54 10.30 -3.00
N GLU A 125 6.53 11.09 -2.59
CA GLU A 125 6.42 11.59 -1.23
C GLU A 125 6.10 10.47 -0.23
N ALA A 126 5.22 9.54 -0.59
CA ALA A 126 4.89 8.38 0.22
C ALA A 126 6.13 7.50 0.44
N VAL A 127 6.79 7.11 -0.64
CA VAL A 127 8.01 6.29 -0.61
C VAL A 127 9.15 6.97 0.18
N ARG A 128 9.29 8.29 0.04
CA ARG A 128 10.27 9.07 0.81
C ARG A 128 9.99 9.00 2.32
N CYS A 129 8.72 9.07 2.72
CA CYS A 129 8.32 8.94 4.13
C CYS A 129 8.57 7.51 4.64
N ALA A 130 8.21 6.48 3.87
CA ALA A 130 8.47 5.08 4.21
C ALA A 130 9.96 4.81 4.44
N ALA A 131 10.80 5.19 3.46
CA ALA A 131 12.25 4.98 3.53
C ALA A 131 12.93 5.76 4.66
N ALA A 132 12.42 6.94 5.01
CA ALA A 132 12.97 7.72 6.12
C ALA A 132 12.71 7.06 7.48
N LYS A 133 11.57 6.38 7.64
CA LYS A 133 11.14 5.75 8.90
C LYS A 133 11.59 4.29 9.00
N TYR A 134 11.37 3.50 7.98
CA TYR A 134 11.57 2.04 7.97
C TYR A 134 12.81 1.67 7.12
N LYS A 135 13.98 2.06 7.58
CA LYS A 135 15.27 1.98 6.86
C LYS A 135 15.75 0.56 6.60
N GLN A 136 15.20 -0.44 7.30
CA GLN A 136 15.54 -1.86 7.18
C GLN A 136 14.92 -2.53 5.95
N HIS A 137 13.94 -1.87 5.30
CA HIS A 137 13.21 -2.39 4.15
C HIS A 137 13.59 -1.68 2.86
N GLN A 138 13.24 -2.27 1.73
CA GLN A 138 13.45 -1.70 0.40
C GLN A 138 12.19 -0.91 -0.03
N TRP A 139 12.40 0.31 -0.54
CA TRP A 139 11.32 1.19 -0.95
C TRP A 139 11.55 1.71 -2.36
N LEU A 140 10.55 1.58 -3.23
CA LEU A 140 10.64 1.88 -4.65
C LEU A 140 9.56 2.89 -5.05
N CYS A 141 9.97 3.98 -5.70
CA CYS A 141 9.02 4.80 -6.44
C CYS A 141 8.91 4.22 -7.85
N ALA A 142 7.79 3.53 -8.14
CA ALA A 142 7.56 2.82 -9.39
C ALA A 142 6.06 2.65 -9.68
N THR A 143 5.72 2.20 -10.88
CA THR A 143 4.34 1.87 -11.24
C THR A 143 4.02 0.40 -11.00
N ALA A 144 2.83 0.12 -10.51
CA ALA A 144 2.32 -1.23 -10.35
C ALA A 144 2.05 -1.93 -11.71
N ALA A 145 1.95 -1.18 -12.80
CA ALA A 145 1.76 -1.75 -14.14
C ALA A 145 3.01 -2.45 -14.69
N HIS A 146 4.18 -2.15 -14.13
CA HIS A 146 5.47 -2.77 -14.48
C HIS A 146 6.32 -2.80 -13.21
N ILE A 147 6.08 -3.79 -12.37
CA ILE A 147 6.78 -3.95 -11.09
C ILE A 147 8.24 -4.33 -11.37
N PRO A 148 9.23 -3.54 -10.90
CA PRO A 148 10.62 -3.72 -11.26
C PRO A 148 11.31 -4.84 -10.45
N VAL A 149 10.69 -6.03 -10.43
CA VAL A 149 11.23 -7.25 -9.82
C VAL A 149 11.07 -8.43 -10.79
N PRO A 150 11.91 -9.47 -10.68
CA PRO A 150 11.81 -10.67 -11.50
C PRO A 150 10.47 -11.39 -11.33
N ASP A 151 10.20 -12.31 -12.23
CA ASP A 151 9.10 -13.26 -12.09
C ASP A 151 9.29 -14.13 -10.86
N CYS A 152 8.19 -14.49 -10.21
CA CYS A 152 8.20 -15.38 -9.03
C CYS A 152 9.08 -14.89 -7.86
N ALA A 153 9.23 -13.58 -7.69
CA ALA A 153 10.12 -12.98 -6.69
C ALA A 153 9.53 -12.96 -5.27
N ALA A 154 8.20 -12.95 -5.12
CA ALA A 154 7.55 -12.75 -3.83
C ALA A 154 6.76 -13.98 -3.36
N GLY A 155 6.83 -14.29 -2.06
CA GLY A 155 5.99 -15.28 -1.41
C GLY A 155 4.63 -14.71 -0.98
N LEU A 156 4.59 -13.43 -0.66
CA LEU A 156 3.40 -12.67 -0.35
C LEU A 156 3.38 -11.35 -1.13
N LEU A 157 2.25 -11.06 -1.78
CA LEU A 157 1.94 -9.74 -2.29
C LEU A 157 0.81 -9.13 -1.46
N THR A 158 0.91 -7.86 -1.12
CA THR A 158 -0.16 -7.09 -0.47
C THR A 158 -0.58 -5.89 -1.30
N SER A 159 -1.88 -5.56 -1.27
CA SER A 159 -2.44 -4.36 -1.87
C SER A 159 -3.62 -3.88 -1.02
N LEU A 160 -3.42 -2.80 -0.26
CA LEU A 160 -4.39 -2.30 0.70
C LEU A 160 -5.00 -0.99 0.18
N PHE A 161 -6.30 -1.00 -0.08
CA PHE A 161 -7.02 0.17 -0.61
C PHE A 161 -6.41 0.73 -1.91
N ALA A 162 -5.69 -0.11 -2.64
CA ALA A 162 -4.97 0.22 -3.85
C ALA A 162 -5.53 -0.56 -5.05
N LEU A 163 -4.99 -0.27 -6.24
CA LEU A 163 -5.42 -0.94 -7.47
C LEU A 163 -4.98 -2.42 -7.50
N THR A 164 -5.68 -3.21 -8.29
CA THR A 164 -5.38 -4.61 -8.55
C THR A 164 -5.06 -4.80 -10.03
N LEU A 165 -3.92 -5.42 -10.32
CA LEU A 165 -3.44 -5.75 -11.68
C LEU A 165 -3.11 -7.24 -11.73
N PRO A 166 -4.10 -8.12 -12.01
CA PRO A 166 -3.96 -9.56 -11.83
C PRO A 166 -2.79 -10.17 -12.60
N GLU A 167 -2.58 -9.78 -13.86
CA GLU A 167 -1.49 -10.30 -14.71
C GLU A 167 -0.12 -10.01 -14.10
N GLU A 168 0.13 -8.77 -13.69
CA GLU A 168 1.42 -8.36 -13.14
C GLU A 168 1.61 -8.93 -11.72
N PHE A 169 0.55 -9.00 -10.93
CA PHE A 169 0.60 -9.62 -9.61
C PHE A 169 0.86 -11.14 -9.71
N HIS A 170 0.26 -11.79 -10.70
CA HIS A 170 0.54 -13.19 -10.99
C HIS A 170 2.00 -13.39 -11.42
N ARG A 171 2.56 -12.52 -12.27
CA ARG A 171 3.95 -12.60 -12.72
C ARG A 171 4.93 -12.61 -11.55
N VAL A 172 4.78 -11.68 -10.61
CA VAL A 172 5.76 -11.46 -9.52
C VAL A 172 5.62 -12.41 -8.34
N LEU A 173 4.45 -13.02 -8.14
CA LEU A 173 4.26 -14.01 -7.08
C LEU A 173 4.87 -15.34 -7.44
N SER A 174 5.47 -16.01 -6.48
CA SER A 174 5.94 -17.40 -6.60
C SER A 174 4.76 -18.36 -6.83
N PRO A 175 4.98 -19.54 -7.43
CA PRO A 175 3.95 -20.60 -7.48
C PRO A 175 3.41 -20.88 -6.07
N ASN A 176 2.09 -20.95 -5.93
CA ASN A 176 1.37 -21.04 -4.65
C ASN A 176 1.57 -19.84 -3.70
N GLY A 177 2.22 -18.76 -4.13
CA GLY A 177 2.33 -17.51 -3.38
C GLY A 177 0.96 -16.91 -3.07
N LEU A 178 0.90 -16.12 -2.02
CA LEU A 178 -0.35 -15.52 -1.54
C LEU A 178 -0.47 -14.05 -1.94
N TYR A 179 -1.69 -13.66 -2.26
CA TYR A 179 -2.04 -12.26 -2.45
C TYR A 179 -3.10 -11.85 -1.44
N PHE A 180 -2.77 -10.83 -0.64
CA PHE A 180 -3.67 -10.21 0.34
C PHE A 180 -4.19 -8.89 -0.21
N GLN A 181 -5.48 -8.81 -0.44
CA GLN A 181 -6.17 -7.62 -0.93
C GLN A 181 -7.10 -7.08 0.16
N VAL A 182 -6.95 -5.82 0.56
CA VAL A 182 -7.92 -5.17 1.44
C VAL A 182 -8.74 -4.15 0.66
N LEU A 183 -10.05 -4.35 0.66
CA LEU A 183 -11.02 -3.47 0.03
C LEU A 183 -11.95 -2.87 1.09
N ALA A 184 -12.31 -1.59 0.91
CA ALA A 184 -13.33 -0.94 1.74
C ALA A 184 -14.72 -1.49 1.39
N ALA A 185 -15.47 -1.95 2.40
CA ALA A 185 -16.85 -2.38 2.26
C ALA A 185 -17.79 -1.18 1.97
N GLU A 186 -19.05 -1.46 1.68
CA GLU A 186 -20.04 -0.41 1.35
C GLU A 186 -20.25 0.57 2.49
N ASP A 187 -20.33 0.03 3.70
CA ASP A 187 -20.59 0.76 4.94
C ASP A 187 -19.33 1.35 5.59
N HIS A 188 -18.18 1.30 4.89
CA HIS A 188 -16.93 1.92 5.35
C HIS A 188 -17.06 3.44 5.43
N LEU A 189 -16.82 4.01 6.62
CA LEU A 189 -16.80 5.45 6.90
C LEU A 189 -18.12 6.16 6.55
N LEU A 190 -19.25 5.57 6.90
CA LEU A 190 -20.56 6.20 6.66
C LEU A 190 -20.75 7.49 7.48
N GLY A 191 -20.19 7.56 8.69
CA GLY A 191 -20.21 8.76 9.52
C GLY A 191 -19.50 9.93 8.82
N LEU A 192 -18.28 9.74 8.33
CA LEU A 192 -17.56 10.75 7.56
C LEU A 192 -18.31 11.11 6.27
N LYS A 193 -18.80 10.11 5.54
CA LYS A 193 -19.55 10.32 4.29
C LYS A 193 -20.81 11.15 4.51
N SER A 194 -21.56 10.95 5.62
CA SER A 194 -22.75 11.73 5.96
C SER A 194 -22.45 13.21 6.24
N ILE A 195 -21.24 13.51 6.72
CA ILE A 195 -20.80 14.90 6.92
C ILE A 195 -20.49 15.58 5.59
N ILE A 196 -19.76 14.87 4.71
CA ILE A 196 -19.20 15.50 3.49
C ILE A 196 -20.13 15.49 2.29
N TYR A 197 -21.14 14.61 2.25
CA TYR A 197 -22.11 14.51 1.17
C TYR A 197 -23.52 14.90 1.62
N ASP A 198 -24.30 15.51 0.73
CA ASP A 198 -25.70 15.85 0.99
C ASP A 198 -26.60 14.61 0.89
N GLU A 199 -26.23 13.67 0.01
CA GLU A 199 -26.92 12.38 -0.16
C GLU A 199 -25.91 11.23 -0.25
N LEU A 200 -26.22 10.13 0.42
CA LEU A 200 -25.42 8.91 0.35
C LEU A 200 -25.97 8.00 -0.76
N HIS A 201 -25.23 7.91 -1.84
CA HIS A 201 -25.56 6.94 -2.88
C HIS A 201 -24.98 5.57 -2.54
N HIS A 202 -25.86 4.60 -2.35
CA HIS A 202 -25.46 3.19 -2.25
C HIS A 202 -24.99 2.74 -3.64
N LYS A 203 -23.70 2.46 -3.78
CA LYS A 203 -23.15 1.74 -4.92
C LYS A 203 -22.74 0.37 -4.43
N GLU A 204 -23.31 -0.67 -5.01
CA GLU A 204 -22.79 -2.02 -4.85
C GLU A 204 -21.31 -2.02 -5.25
N LYS A 205 -20.48 -2.49 -4.33
CA LYS A 205 -19.06 -2.67 -4.56
C LYS A 205 -18.80 -4.16 -4.64
N ASP A 206 -18.11 -4.58 -5.68
CA ASP A 206 -17.53 -5.91 -5.69
C ASP A 206 -16.35 -5.93 -4.71
N THR A 207 -16.64 -6.35 -3.50
CA THR A 207 -15.66 -6.48 -2.42
C THR A 207 -15.04 -7.86 -2.34
N VAL A 208 -15.47 -8.78 -3.22
CA VAL A 208 -15.02 -10.17 -3.27
C VAL A 208 -14.78 -10.60 -4.73
N PRO A 209 -13.89 -9.90 -5.46
CA PRO A 209 -13.73 -10.10 -6.90
C PRO A 209 -13.15 -11.47 -7.23
N GLU A 210 -13.48 -11.96 -8.43
CA GLU A 210 -12.74 -13.05 -9.06
C GLU A 210 -11.56 -12.47 -9.84
N LEU A 211 -10.37 -13.09 -9.67
CA LEU A 211 -9.14 -12.62 -10.30
C LEU A 211 -8.55 -13.71 -11.18
N PRO A 212 -8.31 -13.44 -12.48
CA PRO A 212 -7.65 -14.39 -13.38
C PRO A 212 -6.28 -14.84 -12.85
N GLY A 213 -6.02 -16.13 -12.84
CA GLY A 213 -4.77 -16.73 -12.35
C GLY A 213 -4.68 -16.84 -10.83
N PHE A 214 -5.77 -16.57 -10.12
CA PHE A 214 -5.82 -16.66 -8.66
C PHE A 214 -7.04 -17.48 -8.20
N GLN A 215 -6.81 -18.29 -7.19
CA GLN A 215 -7.87 -18.94 -6.42
C GLN A 215 -8.08 -18.16 -5.12
N ARG A 216 -9.27 -17.62 -4.89
CA ARG A 216 -9.63 -17.07 -3.61
C ARG A 216 -9.83 -18.20 -2.60
N ILE A 217 -9.10 -18.14 -1.48
CA ILE A 217 -9.14 -19.17 -0.43
C ILE A 217 -9.89 -18.69 0.81
N GLU A 218 -9.97 -17.38 1.04
CA GLU A 218 -10.73 -16.83 2.17
C GLU A 218 -11.09 -15.36 1.91
N SER A 219 -12.18 -14.91 2.52
CA SER A 219 -12.55 -13.50 2.64
C SER A 219 -12.90 -13.21 4.09
N ILE A 220 -12.14 -12.35 4.75
CA ILE A 220 -12.23 -12.05 6.17
C ILE A 220 -12.80 -10.64 6.32
N PRO A 221 -14.01 -10.49 6.89
CA PRO A 221 -14.54 -9.18 7.22
C PRO A 221 -13.75 -8.56 8.39
N ILE A 222 -13.40 -7.29 8.26
CA ILE A 222 -12.73 -6.49 9.28
C ILE A 222 -13.66 -5.33 9.59
N ARG A 223 -14.27 -5.31 10.79
CA ARG A 223 -15.19 -4.27 11.20
C ARG A 223 -14.90 -3.84 12.63
N PHE A 224 -14.76 -2.55 12.85
CA PHE A 224 -14.56 -1.96 14.17
C PHE A 224 -14.99 -0.50 14.18
N ASP A 225 -15.46 -0.05 15.33
CA ASP A 225 -15.84 1.33 15.57
C ASP A 225 -14.66 2.11 16.13
N PHE A 226 -14.62 3.40 15.84
CA PHE A 226 -13.62 4.31 16.38
C PHE A 226 -14.20 5.71 16.55
N THR A 227 -13.56 6.48 17.42
CA THR A 227 -13.90 7.88 17.66
C THR A 227 -12.70 8.75 17.27
N ALA A 228 -12.94 9.75 16.43
CA ALA A 228 -11.93 10.70 16.00
C ALA A 228 -12.36 12.13 16.38
N GLU A 229 -11.38 12.97 16.72
CA GLU A 229 -11.62 14.34 17.13
C GLU A 229 -10.79 15.34 16.34
N ASN A 230 -11.35 16.51 16.09
CA ASN A 230 -10.64 17.69 15.58
C ASN A 230 -9.70 17.36 14.38
N GLU A 231 -8.39 17.42 14.60
CA GLU A 231 -7.38 17.18 13.57
C GLU A 231 -7.39 15.74 13.04
N GLN A 232 -7.77 14.77 13.87
CA GLN A 232 -7.87 13.36 13.47
C GLN A 232 -8.94 13.16 12.38
N ILE A 233 -10.06 13.90 12.48
CA ILE A 233 -11.12 13.89 11.45
C ILE A 233 -10.59 14.45 10.14
N ARG A 234 -9.83 15.55 10.20
CA ARG A 234 -9.21 16.15 9.00
C ARG A 234 -8.17 15.24 8.40
N ASN A 235 -7.36 14.57 9.21
CA ASN A 235 -6.39 13.58 8.76
C ASN A 235 -7.07 12.38 8.10
N LEU A 236 -8.14 11.85 8.70
CA LEU A 236 -8.96 10.79 8.10
C LEU A 236 -9.52 11.20 6.74
N PHE A 237 -10.15 12.39 6.66
CA PHE A 237 -10.68 12.90 5.41
C PHE A 237 -9.60 13.04 4.32
N SER A 238 -8.46 13.67 4.68
CA SER A 238 -7.37 13.96 3.74
C SER A 238 -6.73 12.70 3.14
N MET A 239 -6.76 11.57 3.85
CA MET A 239 -6.22 10.31 3.34
C MET A 239 -7.21 9.52 2.45
N THR A 240 -8.44 10.00 2.30
CA THR A 240 -9.46 9.34 1.48
C THR A 240 -9.59 9.97 0.10
N PRO A 241 -10.09 9.25 -0.93
CA PRO A 241 -10.35 9.83 -2.24
C PRO A 241 -11.49 10.86 -2.24
N HIS A 242 -12.16 11.06 -1.11
CA HIS A 242 -13.24 12.02 -0.96
C HIS A 242 -12.76 13.48 -1.06
N VAL A 243 -11.49 13.75 -0.81
CA VAL A 243 -10.87 15.08 -0.96
C VAL A 243 -11.08 15.68 -2.37
N PHE A 244 -11.16 14.82 -3.38
CA PHE A 244 -11.37 15.24 -4.78
C PHE A 244 -12.84 15.41 -5.18
N ARG A 245 -13.78 15.13 -4.26
CA ARG A 245 -15.22 15.06 -4.57
C ARG A 245 -16.10 15.88 -3.61
N ILE A 246 -15.51 16.46 -2.58
CA ILE A 246 -16.25 17.22 -1.57
C ILE A 246 -16.78 18.54 -2.18
N GLY A 247 -18.07 18.82 -1.99
CA GLY A 247 -18.67 20.10 -2.33
C GLY A 247 -18.47 21.14 -1.22
N LYS A 248 -18.79 22.42 -1.54
CA LYS A 248 -18.63 23.53 -0.59
C LYS A 248 -19.39 23.29 0.72
N ASN A 249 -20.66 22.86 0.64
CA ASN A 249 -21.48 22.58 1.84
C ASN A 249 -20.85 21.49 2.72
N GLY A 250 -20.35 20.41 2.10
CA GLY A 250 -19.66 19.34 2.82
C GLY A 250 -18.36 19.83 3.49
N ALA A 251 -17.60 20.68 2.82
CA ALA A 251 -16.41 21.29 3.37
C ALA A 251 -16.72 22.19 4.59
N ASP A 252 -17.79 22.96 4.52
CA ASP A 252 -18.24 23.81 5.62
C ASP A 252 -18.73 22.98 6.84
N ARG A 253 -19.40 21.85 6.58
CA ARG A 253 -19.80 20.90 7.65
C ARG A 253 -18.57 20.25 8.29
N LEU A 254 -17.66 19.73 7.47
CA LEU A 254 -16.44 19.10 7.93
C LEU A 254 -15.58 20.05 8.79
N ALA A 255 -15.46 21.32 8.37
CA ALA A 255 -14.70 22.33 9.12
C ALA A 255 -15.26 22.59 10.52
N LYS A 256 -16.58 22.42 10.72
CA LYS A 256 -17.27 22.62 12.01
C LYS A 256 -17.35 21.35 12.86
N THR A 257 -17.04 20.19 12.28
CA THR A 257 -17.09 18.91 12.99
C THR A 257 -15.88 18.76 13.90
N THR A 258 -16.12 18.58 15.18
CA THR A 258 -15.09 18.40 16.21
C THR A 258 -15.06 17.00 16.79
N HIS A 259 -16.10 16.20 16.56
CA HIS A 259 -16.26 14.84 17.07
C HIS A 259 -16.91 13.98 15.99
N LEU A 260 -16.39 12.76 15.79
CA LEU A 260 -16.87 11.79 14.82
C LEU A 260 -16.78 10.39 15.41
N GLU A 261 -17.92 9.73 15.56
CA GLU A 261 -18.02 8.29 15.74
C GLU A 261 -18.24 7.65 14.37
N ASP A 262 -17.41 6.69 13.98
CA ASP A 262 -17.50 6.06 12.69
C ASP A 262 -17.07 4.59 12.74
N THR A 263 -17.38 3.85 11.70
CA THR A 263 -17.02 2.45 11.54
C THR A 263 -16.05 2.27 10.38
N ALA A 264 -14.92 1.64 10.66
CA ALA A 264 -14.08 1.08 9.62
C ALA A 264 -14.61 -0.30 9.25
N SER A 265 -14.99 -0.49 7.99
CA SER A 265 -15.53 -1.75 7.47
C SER A 265 -14.80 -2.11 6.17
N CYS A 266 -14.06 -3.21 6.19
CA CYS A 266 -13.20 -3.66 5.11
C CYS A 266 -13.32 -5.18 4.95
N ILE A 267 -12.85 -5.69 3.83
CA ILE A 267 -12.70 -7.12 3.59
C ILE A 267 -11.25 -7.40 3.20
N LEU A 268 -10.62 -8.34 3.90
CA LEU A 268 -9.36 -8.94 3.49
C LEU A 268 -9.66 -10.18 2.66
N ASN A 269 -9.40 -10.12 1.37
CA ASN A 269 -9.42 -11.27 0.48
C ASN A 269 -8.04 -11.91 0.43
N VAL A 270 -8.01 -13.21 0.62
CA VAL A 270 -6.80 -14.04 0.53
C VAL A 270 -6.90 -14.88 -0.73
N PHE A 271 -5.97 -14.65 -1.64
CA PHE A 271 -5.85 -15.38 -2.89
C PHE A 271 -4.56 -16.20 -2.92
N ARG A 272 -4.60 -17.31 -3.64
CA ARG A 272 -3.42 -18.11 -4.00
C ARG A 272 -3.19 -18.05 -5.49
N ARG A 273 -1.96 -17.83 -5.92
CA ARG A 273 -1.56 -17.98 -7.31
C ARG A 273 -1.73 -19.40 -7.77
N VAL A 274 -2.43 -19.65 -8.90
CA VAL A 274 -2.66 -20.96 -9.52
C VAL A 274 -2.09 -21.02 -10.93
#